data_345f54ab05686664afd2a544baf46310
#
_entry.id   345f54ab05686664afd2a544baf46310
#
_cell.length_a   1.000
_cell.length_b   1.000
_cell.length_c   1.000
_cell.angle_alpha   90.00
_cell.angle_beta   90.00
_cell.angle_gamma   90.00
#
_symmetry.space_group_name_H-M   'P 1'
#
loop_
_entity.id
_entity.type
_entity.pdbx_description
1 polymer ?
#
loop_
_entity_poly.entity_id
_entity_poly.type
_entity_poly.pdbx_seq_one_letter_code
_entity_poly.pdbx_strand_id
1 'polypeptide(L)'
;MKRHLITSLVGLGLILACLAPVFAQDKPDALELYRANRFADAIKVCQQELADSPRNIDSYVVMGWSQLRLQAYQDALASGQKALAISPNDPRVVQIVGEAQVFLGQFDVALQNLQQYVALRPGGDRIARVYWLMGECYIRLKQFQNADISISTAVYYEQSNALWWARLGYARELANDLQWASDAYARALKLDPTLADAQRGKQSVDKKLAGG
;
A
#
# COMPACT_ATOMS: atom_id res chain seq x y z
N MET A 1 -74.58 -33.39 57.47
CA MET A 1 -73.17 -33.59 57.40
C MET A 1 -72.80 -33.86 55.94
N LYS A 2 -72.27 -32.87 55.16
CA LYS A 2 -71.69 -33.07 53.81
C LYS A 2 -70.37 -32.25 53.79
N ARG A 3 -69.29 -32.97 53.65
CA ARG A 3 -67.91 -32.37 53.50
C ARG A 3 -67.73 -32.00 52.00
N HIS A 4 -67.42 -30.77 51.76
CA HIS A 4 -66.97 -30.30 50.44
C HIS A 4 -65.44 -30.39 50.37
N LEU A 5 -64.91 -31.21 49.46
CA LEU A 5 -63.51 -31.23 49.07
C LEU A 5 -63.28 -30.07 48.09
N ILE A 6 -62.35 -29.21 48.42
CA ILE A 6 -61.82 -28.19 47.51
C ILE A 6 -60.53 -28.75 46.94
N THR A 7 -60.53 -29.05 45.62
CA THR A 7 -59.35 -29.44 44.86
C THR A 7 -58.70 -28.19 44.30
N SER A 8 -57.52 -27.90 44.82
CA SER A 8 -56.66 -26.80 44.33
C SER A 8 -55.84 -27.27 43.11
N LEU A 9 -56.13 -26.69 41.93
CA LEU A 9 -55.32 -26.86 40.72
C LEU A 9 -54.13 -25.91 40.76
N VAL A 10 -52.91 -26.45 40.94
CA VAL A 10 -51.67 -25.70 40.76
C VAL A 10 -51.33 -25.73 39.27
N GLY A 11 -51.50 -24.58 38.63
CA GLY A 11 -51.10 -24.42 37.24
C GLY A 11 -49.59 -24.25 37.12
N LEU A 12 -48.91 -25.25 36.54
CA LEU A 12 -47.48 -25.21 36.22
C LEU A 12 -47.29 -24.41 34.95
N GLY A 13 -46.94 -23.12 35.06
CA GLY A 13 -46.59 -22.28 33.92
C GLY A 13 -45.23 -22.67 33.36
N LEU A 14 -45.20 -23.29 32.18
CA LEU A 14 -43.99 -23.56 31.39
C LEU A 14 -43.47 -22.22 30.79
N ILE A 15 -42.43 -21.65 31.38
CA ILE A 15 -41.71 -20.53 30.77
C ILE A 15 -40.85 -21.12 29.65
N LEU A 16 -41.30 -21.00 28.40
CA LEU A 16 -40.54 -21.31 27.22
C LEU A 16 -39.55 -20.17 26.99
N ALA A 17 -38.33 -20.31 27.52
CA ALA A 17 -37.25 -19.40 27.21
C ALA A 17 -36.85 -19.60 25.73
N CYS A 18 -37.29 -18.69 24.84
CA CYS A 18 -36.78 -18.61 23.48
C CYS A 18 -35.28 -18.27 23.53
N LEU A 19 -34.40 -19.28 23.47
CA LEU A 19 -33.01 -19.13 23.12
C LEU A 19 -32.96 -18.71 21.65
N ALA A 20 -32.96 -17.39 21.40
CA ALA A 20 -32.61 -16.88 20.10
C ALA A 20 -31.16 -17.35 19.80
N PRO A 21 -30.90 -17.96 18.63
CA PRO A 21 -29.52 -18.27 18.26
C PRO A 21 -28.75 -16.96 18.20
N VAL A 22 -27.77 -16.79 19.08
CA VAL A 22 -26.75 -15.77 18.97
C VAL A 22 -25.94 -16.20 17.74
N PHE A 23 -26.31 -15.67 16.57
CA PHE A 23 -25.41 -15.70 15.43
C PHE A 23 -24.16 -14.95 15.89
N ALA A 24 -23.09 -15.68 16.11
CA ALA A 24 -21.77 -15.07 16.21
C ALA A 24 -21.60 -14.28 14.92
N GLN A 25 -21.73 -12.95 14.99
CA GLN A 25 -21.35 -12.10 13.88
C GLN A 25 -19.88 -12.40 13.64
N ASP A 26 -19.57 -13.02 12.48
CA ASP A 26 -18.19 -13.21 12.08
C ASP A 26 -17.49 -11.88 12.20
N LYS A 27 -16.43 -11.83 13.04
CA LYS A 27 -15.64 -10.61 13.18
C LYS A 27 -15.16 -10.22 11.80
N PRO A 28 -15.41 -8.99 11.34
CA PRO A 28 -15.00 -8.58 10.00
C PRO A 28 -13.48 -8.74 9.87
N ASP A 29 -13.03 -9.40 8.82
CA ASP A 29 -11.61 -9.59 8.53
C ASP A 29 -11.03 -8.29 7.94
N ALA A 30 -9.99 -7.74 8.59
CA ALA A 30 -9.35 -6.51 8.18
C ALA A 30 -8.73 -6.60 6.77
N LEU A 31 -8.16 -7.75 6.40
CA LEU A 31 -7.54 -7.97 5.10
C LEU A 31 -8.61 -8.05 3.99
N GLU A 32 -9.75 -8.68 4.25
CA GLU A 32 -10.87 -8.70 3.31
C GLU A 32 -11.44 -7.30 3.08
N LEU A 33 -11.59 -6.52 4.13
CA LEU A 33 -11.99 -5.11 4.01
C LEU A 33 -10.99 -4.29 3.19
N TYR A 34 -9.69 -4.49 3.40
CA TYR A 34 -8.65 -3.86 2.60
C TYR A 34 -8.78 -4.26 1.12
N ARG A 35 -8.95 -5.56 0.81
CA ARG A 35 -9.16 -6.07 -0.56
C ARG A 35 -10.41 -5.49 -1.22
N ALA A 36 -11.46 -5.26 -0.43
CA ALA A 36 -12.68 -4.61 -0.86
C ALA A 36 -12.57 -3.07 -0.98
N ASN A 37 -11.37 -2.49 -0.84
CA ASN A 37 -11.10 -1.05 -0.81
C ASN A 37 -11.81 -0.28 0.32
N ARG A 38 -12.25 -0.98 1.36
CA ARG A 38 -12.88 -0.41 2.56
C ARG A 38 -11.80 -0.05 3.60
N PHE A 39 -10.87 0.81 3.22
CA PHE A 39 -9.66 1.08 4.00
C PHE A 39 -9.94 1.65 5.39
N ALA A 40 -10.90 2.56 5.53
CA ALA A 40 -11.26 3.13 6.82
C ALA A 40 -11.85 2.07 7.78
N ASP A 41 -12.63 1.13 7.27
CA ASP A 41 -13.18 0.04 8.07
C ASP A 41 -12.10 -0.98 8.44
N ALA A 42 -11.18 -1.29 7.52
CA ALA A 42 -10.02 -2.14 7.79
C ALA A 42 -9.17 -1.57 8.94
N ILE A 43 -8.92 -0.24 8.95
CA ILE A 43 -8.20 0.43 10.04
C ILE A 43 -8.91 0.25 11.38
N LYS A 44 -10.25 0.43 11.43
CA LYS A 44 -11.02 0.25 12.67
C LYS A 44 -10.90 -1.18 13.22
N VAL A 45 -10.99 -2.19 12.34
CA VAL A 45 -10.82 -3.59 12.75
C VAL A 45 -9.42 -3.84 13.27
N CYS A 46 -8.38 -3.38 12.55
CA CYS A 46 -6.99 -3.49 13.02
C CYS A 46 -6.77 -2.82 14.38
N GLN A 47 -7.40 -1.66 14.63
CA GLN A 47 -7.31 -0.98 15.93
C GLN A 47 -7.91 -1.81 17.08
N GLN A 48 -9.04 -2.48 16.83
CA GLN A 48 -9.66 -3.39 17.80
C GLN A 48 -8.77 -4.62 18.04
N GLU A 49 -8.25 -5.24 16.98
CA GLU A 49 -7.33 -6.37 17.10
C GLU A 49 -6.06 -6.00 17.86
N LEU A 50 -5.52 -4.80 17.64
CA LEU A 50 -4.32 -4.31 18.35
C LEU A 50 -4.60 -3.92 19.81
N ALA A 51 -5.85 -3.58 20.18
CA ALA A 51 -6.23 -3.39 21.57
C ALA A 51 -6.21 -4.72 22.34
N ASP A 52 -6.65 -5.81 21.69
CA ASP A 52 -6.65 -7.16 22.25
C ASP A 52 -5.24 -7.81 22.19
N SER A 53 -4.51 -7.55 21.10
CA SER A 53 -3.21 -8.16 20.77
C SER A 53 -2.21 -7.12 20.26
N PRO A 54 -1.57 -6.33 21.13
CA PRO A 54 -0.73 -5.18 20.76
C PRO A 54 0.51 -5.52 19.93
N ARG A 55 0.87 -6.79 19.81
CA ARG A 55 2.02 -7.27 19.04
C ARG A 55 1.62 -7.98 17.73
N ASN A 56 0.36 -7.89 17.31
CA ASN A 56 -0.11 -8.49 16.07
C ASN A 56 0.45 -7.74 14.85
N ILE A 57 1.48 -8.30 14.21
CA ILE A 57 2.14 -7.72 13.04
C ILE A 57 1.20 -7.63 11.84
N ASP A 58 0.33 -8.61 11.63
CA ASP A 58 -0.56 -8.62 10.47
C ASP A 58 -1.58 -7.48 10.54
N SER A 59 -2.09 -7.17 11.74
CA SER A 59 -2.96 -6.00 11.94
C SER A 59 -2.22 -4.68 11.66
N TYR A 60 -0.96 -4.54 12.08
CA TYR A 60 -0.15 -3.36 11.72
C TYR A 60 0.09 -3.27 10.21
N VAL A 61 0.33 -4.38 9.54
CA VAL A 61 0.57 -4.42 8.09
C VAL A 61 -0.68 -3.99 7.33
N VAL A 62 -1.85 -4.57 7.64
CA VAL A 62 -3.12 -4.21 6.98
C VAL A 62 -3.50 -2.76 7.28
N MET A 63 -3.29 -2.30 8.51
CA MET A 63 -3.52 -0.92 8.91
C MET A 63 -2.61 0.04 8.13
N GLY A 64 -1.30 -0.25 8.06
CA GLY A 64 -0.33 0.57 7.33
C GLY A 64 -0.64 0.64 5.83
N TRP A 65 -0.97 -0.47 5.20
CA TRP A 65 -1.40 -0.47 3.79
C TRP A 65 -2.67 0.36 3.58
N SER A 66 -3.65 0.25 4.48
CA SER A 66 -4.89 1.03 4.41
C SER A 66 -4.63 2.52 4.56
N GLN A 67 -3.75 2.91 5.49
CA GLN A 67 -3.32 4.28 5.71
C GLN A 67 -2.59 4.86 4.48
N LEU A 68 -1.69 4.10 3.85
CA LEU A 68 -1.04 4.49 2.59
C LEU A 68 -2.07 4.73 1.47
N ARG A 69 -3.08 3.85 1.34
CA ARG A 69 -4.15 4.01 0.33
C ARG A 69 -5.03 5.23 0.57
N LEU A 70 -5.23 5.63 1.82
CA LEU A 70 -5.92 6.86 2.23
C LEU A 70 -5.01 8.10 2.22
N GLN A 71 -3.74 7.96 1.81
CA GLN A 71 -2.72 9.03 1.84
C GLN A 71 -2.44 9.57 3.26
N ALA A 72 -2.79 8.82 4.29
CA ALA A 72 -2.51 9.14 5.69
C ALA A 72 -1.06 8.73 6.03
N TYR A 73 -0.10 9.38 5.37
CA TYR A 73 1.31 8.97 5.40
C TYR A 73 1.97 9.07 6.77
N GLN A 74 1.60 10.08 7.57
CA GLN A 74 2.10 10.21 8.95
C GLN A 74 1.62 9.04 9.83
N ASP A 75 0.35 8.66 9.69
CA ASP A 75 -0.21 7.53 10.44
C ASP A 75 0.42 6.21 9.98
N ALA A 76 0.62 6.03 8.67
CA ALA A 76 1.30 4.86 8.12
C ALA A 76 2.74 4.73 8.65
N LEU A 77 3.47 5.85 8.71
CA LEU A 77 4.82 5.89 9.30
C LEU A 77 4.79 5.52 10.78
N ALA A 78 3.88 6.11 11.56
CA ALA A 78 3.78 5.84 12.99
C ALA A 78 3.39 4.37 13.28
N SER A 79 2.43 3.82 12.54
CA SER A 79 2.03 2.41 12.64
C SER A 79 3.17 1.48 12.24
N GLY A 80 3.86 1.79 11.15
CA GLY A 80 5.01 1.04 10.67
C GLY A 80 6.18 1.05 11.66
N GLN A 81 6.48 2.19 12.30
CA GLN A 81 7.52 2.29 13.32
C GLN A 81 7.23 1.42 14.55
N LYS A 82 5.96 1.38 15.00
CA LYS A 82 5.54 0.46 16.08
C LYS A 82 5.74 -1.00 15.66
N ALA A 83 5.39 -1.34 14.43
CA ALA A 83 5.56 -2.69 13.89
C ALA A 83 7.04 -3.07 13.75
N LEU A 84 7.92 -2.16 13.29
CA LEU A 84 9.37 -2.38 13.23
C LEU A 84 9.99 -2.64 14.60
N ALA A 85 9.48 -2.01 15.68
CA ALA A 85 9.92 -2.29 17.04
C ALA A 85 9.58 -3.72 17.48
N ILE A 86 8.60 -4.37 16.86
CA ILE A 86 8.19 -5.75 17.14
C ILE A 86 8.92 -6.74 16.20
N SER A 87 8.99 -6.40 14.91
CA SER A 87 9.60 -7.20 13.84
C SER A 87 10.43 -6.34 12.89
N PRO A 88 11.71 -6.11 13.20
CA PRO A 88 12.56 -5.16 12.46
C PRO A 88 12.82 -5.54 11.00
N ASN A 89 12.68 -6.82 10.65
CA ASN A 89 12.98 -7.36 9.33
C ASN A 89 11.73 -7.93 8.62
N ASP A 90 10.51 -7.54 9.04
CA ASP A 90 9.32 -7.89 8.25
C ASP A 90 9.30 -7.00 6.98
N PRO A 91 9.47 -7.61 5.78
CA PRO A 91 9.58 -6.84 4.55
C PRO A 91 8.33 -6.00 4.25
N ARG A 92 7.15 -6.45 4.68
CA ARG A 92 5.89 -5.72 4.49
C ARG A 92 5.89 -4.42 5.28
N VAL A 93 6.39 -4.47 6.52
CA VAL A 93 6.50 -3.31 7.41
C VAL A 93 7.57 -2.35 6.91
N VAL A 94 8.74 -2.86 6.51
CA VAL A 94 9.84 -2.08 5.94
C VAL A 94 9.35 -1.32 4.69
N GLN A 95 8.57 -1.97 3.81
CA GLN A 95 7.98 -1.34 2.63
C GLN A 95 6.99 -0.23 3.00
N ILE A 96 6.10 -0.45 3.99
CA ILE A 96 5.13 0.56 4.45
C ILE A 96 5.86 1.81 4.95
N VAL A 97 6.88 1.63 5.79
CA VAL A 97 7.69 2.74 6.33
C VAL A 97 8.41 3.48 5.22
N GLY A 98 9.11 2.77 4.34
CA GLY A 98 9.80 3.37 3.20
C GLY A 98 8.86 4.15 2.29
N GLU A 99 7.70 3.58 1.93
CA GLU A 99 6.71 4.26 1.08
C GLU A 99 6.12 5.50 1.76
N ALA A 100 5.77 5.43 3.05
CA ALA A 100 5.30 6.59 3.80
C ALA A 100 6.34 7.72 3.83
N GLN A 101 7.61 7.38 4.05
CA GLN A 101 8.72 8.34 4.05
C GLN A 101 8.93 9.02 2.69
N VAL A 102 8.76 8.30 1.57
CA VAL A 102 8.81 8.90 0.22
C VAL A 102 7.77 10.01 0.11
N PHE A 103 6.52 9.75 0.47
CA PHE A 103 5.45 10.74 0.36
C PHE A 103 5.54 11.88 1.40
N LEU A 104 6.29 11.66 2.47
CA LEU A 104 6.64 12.70 3.45
C LEU A 104 7.89 13.50 3.08
N GLY A 105 8.53 13.21 1.94
CA GLY A 105 9.71 13.92 1.48
C GLY A 105 11.01 13.51 2.19
N GLN A 106 11.02 12.44 2.94
CA GLN A 106 12.17 11.93 3.70
C GLN A 106 13.01 10.98 2.83
N PHE A 107 13.52 11.47 1.69
CA PHE A 107 14.02 10.64 0.60
C PHE A 107 15.23 9.78 0.98
N ASP A 108 16.21 10.32 1.74
CA ASP A 108 17.42 9.58 2.12
C ASP A 108 17.08 8.39 3.04
N VAL A 109 16.21 8.60 4.02
CA VAL A 109 15.79 7.53 4.94
C VAL A 109 14.86 6.55 4.26
N ALA A 110 14.00 7.04 3.35
CA ALA A 110 13.15 6.18 2.53
C ALA A 110 13.97 5.20 1.68
N LEU A 111 15.06 5.69 1.05
CA LEU A 111 15.96 4.83 0.27
C LEU A 111 16.56 3.70 1.10
N GLN A 112 16.97 3.97 2.35
CA GLN A 112 17.51 2.94 3.24
C GLN A 112 16.49 1.82 3.48
N ASN A 113 15.24 2.16 3.80
CA ASN A 113 14.18 1.18 4.01
C ASN A 113 13.80 0.45 2.70
N LEU A 114 13.71 1.16 1.58
CA LEU A 114 13.39 0.52 0.29
C LEU A 114 14.51 -0.43 -0.17
N GLN A 115 15.78 -0.08 0.03
CA GLN A 115 16.92 -0.96 -0.21
C GLN A 115 16.91 -2.18 0.73
N GLN A 116 16.55 -1.98 2.00
CA GLN A 116 16.36 -3.08 2.94
C GLN A 116 15.25 -4.05 2.45
N TYR A 117 14.12 -3.52 1.95
CA TYR A 117 13.09 -4.37 1.34
C TYR A 117 13.63 -5.20 0.19
N VAL A 118 14.40 -4.59 -0.74
CA VAL A 118 14.99 -5.30 -1.87
C VAL A 118 15.90 -6.44 -1.40
N ALA A 119 16.70 -6.20 -0.36
CA ALA A 119 17.58 -7.22 0.22
C ALA A 119 16.79 -8.35 0.90
N LEU A 120 15.71 -8.03 1.61
CA LEU A 120 14.89 -9.01 2.32
C LEU A 120 13.99 -9.82 1.37
N ARG A 121 13.56 -9.22 0.25
CA ARG A 121 12.56 -9.81 -0.64
C ARG A 121 12.77 -9.43 -2.12
N PRO A 122 13.85 -9.89 -2.76
CA PRO A 122 14.23 -9.47 -4.12
C PRO A 122 13.22 -9.87 -5.21
N GLY A 123 12.35 -10.84 -4.96
CA GLY A 123 11.27 -11.26 -5.86
C GLY A 123 9.88 -11.04 -5.27
N GLY A 124 9.71 -10.12 -4.33
CA GLY A 124 8.43 -9.87 -3.67
C GLY A 124 7.40 -9.18 -4.56
N ASP A 125 6.12 -9.35 -4.26
CA ASP A 125 4.99 -8.82 -5.04
C ASP A 125 5.00 -7.30 -5.19
N ARG A 126 5.74 -6.60 -4.32
CA ARG A 126 5.87 -5.14 -4.33
C ARG A 126 7.18 -4.65 -4.94
N ILE A 127 8.01 -5.54 -5.49
CA ILE A 127 9.36 -5.20 -5.95
C ILE A 127 9.35 -4.11 -7.03
N ALA A 128 8.44 -4.19 -8.00
CA ALA A 128 8.29 -3.18 -9.04
C ALA A 128 7.96 -1.80 -8.44
N ARG A 129 7.00 -1.76 -7.51
CA ARG A 129 6.60 -0.55 -6.79
C ARG A 129 7.75 0.04 -6.00
N VAL A 130 8.54 -0.81 -5.31
CA VAL A 130 9.69 -0.38 -4.51
C VAL A 130 10.77 0.26 -5.39
N TYR A 131 11.12 -0.36 -6.52
CA TYR A 131 12.07 0.24 -7.46
C TYR A 131 11.57 1.57 -8.04
N TRP A 132 10.27 1.67 -8.35
CA TRP A 132 9.69 2.94 -8.78
C TRP A 132 9.81 4.02 -7.70
N LEU A 133 9.52 3.72 -6.44
CA LEU A 133 9.67 4.64 -5.31
C LEU A 133 11.12 5.06 -5.10
N MET A 134 12.08 4.12 -5.23
CA MET A 134 13.52 4.45 -5.19
C MET A 134 13.89 5.42 -6.31
N GLY A 135 13.38 5.19 -7.53
CA GLY A 135 13.58 6.10 -8.65
C GLY A 135 13.05 7.51 -8.38
N GLU A 136 11.86 7.64 -7.80
CA GLU A 136 11.31 8.93 -7.38
C GLU A 136 12.20 9.63 -6.34
N CYS A 137 12.72 8.89 -5.34
CA CYS A 137 13.67 9.43 -4.38
C CYS A 137 14.93 9.93 -5.09
N TYR A 138 15.53 9.15 -5.98
CA TYR A 138 16.74 9.54 -6.71
C TYR A 138 16.52 10.76 -7.62
N ILE A 139 15.37 10.91 -8.25
CA ILE A 139 15.03 12.14 -9.00
C ILE A 139 15.04 13.35 -8.06
N ARG A 140 14.41 13.23 -6.89
CA ARG A 140 14.34 14.33 -5.90
C ARG A 140 15.71 14.70 -5.32
N LEU A 141 16.58 13.71 -5.19
CA LEU A 141 17.98 13.88 -4.74
C LEU A 141 18.93 14.25 -5.89
N LYS A 142 18.43 14.46 -7.11
CA LYS A 142 19.18 14.78 -8.33
C LYS A 142 20.23 13.73 -8.70
N GLN A 143 20.01 12.48 -8.31
CA GLN A 143 20.83 11.32 -8.65
C GLN A 143 20.25 10.61 -9.87
N PHE A 144 20.32 11.26 -11.05
CA PHE A 144 19.53 10.88 -12.22
C PHE A 144 19.91 9.53 -12.82
N GLN A 145 21.20 9.14 -12.77
CA GLN A 145 21.65 7.81 -13.21
C GLN A 145 21.07 6.69 -12.32
N ASN A 146 21.04 6.90 -11.00
CA ASN A 146 20.41 5.97 -10.07
C ASN A 146 18.90 5.90 -10.27
N ALA A 147 18.28 7.03 -10.64
CA ALA A 147 16.86 7.07 -10.98
C ALA A 147 16.55 6.26 -12.25
N ASP A 148 17.38 6.42 -13.32
CA ASP A 148 17.24 5.61 -14.54
C ASP A 148 17.32 4.11 -14.22
N ILE A 149 18.36 3.67 -13.51
CA ILE A 149 18.53 2.25 -13.13
C ILE A 149 17.30 1.75 -12.37
N SER A 150 16.85 2.51 -11.36
CA SER A 150 15.73 2.08 -10.51
C SER A 150 14.41 2.03 -11.28
N ILE A 151 14.08 3.06 -12.08
CA ILE A 151 12.83 3.08 -12.84
C ILE A 151 12.89 2.08 -14.00
N SER A 152 14.04 1.88 -14.63
CA SER A 152 14.24 0.82 -15.63
C SER A 152 13.95 -0.56 -15.04
N THR A 153 14.39 -0.81 -13.82
CA THR A 153 14.09 -2.04 -13.11
C THR A 153 12.58 -2.15 -12.79
N ALA A 154 11.94 -1.06 -12.38
CA ALA A 154 10.49 -1.06 -12.16
C ALA A 154 9.69 -1.40 -13.42
N VAL A 155 10.01 -0.78 -14.57
CA VAL A 155 9.33 -1.06 -15.84
C VAL A 155 9.69 -2.42 -16.44
N TYR A 156 10.83 -3.01 -16.05
CA TYR A 156 11.14 -4.40 -16.40
C TYR A 156 10.13 -5.38 -15.75
N TYR A 157 9.79 -5.15 -14.49
CA TYR A 157 8.79 -5.96 -13.78
C TYR A 157 7.35 -5.65 -14.21
N GLU A 158 7.06 -4.39 -14.56
CA GLU A 158 5.70 -3.95 -14.91
C GLU A 158 5.72 -3.10 -16.18
N GLN A 159 5.75 -3.78 -17.33
CA GLN A 159 5.92 -3.17 -18.66
C GLN A 159 4.70 -2.41 -19.16
N SER A 160 3.52 -2.60 -18.60
CA SER A 160 2.26 -2.01 -19.05
C SER A 160 1.94 -0.65 -18.44
N ASN A 161 2.77 -0.15 -17.51
CA ASN A 161 2.51 1.10 -16.81
C ASN A 161 3.06 2.31 -17.60
N ALA A 162 2.18 2.99 -18.35
CA ALA A 162 2.55 4.15 -19.16
C ALA A 162 3.18 5.28 -18.34
N LEU A 163 2.68 5.53 -17.12
CA LEU A 163 3.22 6.57 -16.23
C LEU A 163 4.67 6.28 -15.83
N TRP A 164 5.00 5.04 -15.57
CA TRP A 164 6.38 4.67 -15.20
C TRP A 164 7.35 4.82 -16.39
N TRP A 165 6.91 4.48 -17.60
CA TRP A 165 7.70 4.76 -18.81
C TRP A 165 7.92 6.25 -19.02
N ALA A 166 6.91 7.10 -18.79
CA ALA A 166 7.07 8.55 -18.85
C ALA A 166 8.04 9.08 -17.79
N ARG A 167 7.99 8.54 -16.57
CA ARG A 167 8.94 8.89 -15.50
C ARG A 167 10.37 8.44 -15.82
N LEU A 168 10.53 7.28 -16.47
CA LEU A 168 11.83 6.83 -16.99
C LEU A 168 12.37 7.82 -18.02
N GLY A 169 11.52 8.24 -18.97
CA GLY A 169 11.89 9.28 -19.95
C GLY A 169 12.34 10.57 -19.27
N TYR A 170 11.63 11.01 -18.24
CA TYR A 170 11.99 12.19 -17.47
C TYR A 170 13.33 12.04 -16.72
N ALA A 171 13.57 10.91 -16.09
CA ALA A 171 14.85 10.65 -15.40
C ALA A 171 16.04 10.70 -16.38
N ARG A 172 15.88 10.11 -17.56
CA ARG A 172 16.87 10.10 -18.64
C ARG A 172 17.08 11.48 -19.25
N GLU A 173 16.01 12.27 -19.44
CA GLU A 173 16.12 13.66 -19.88
C GLU A 173 16.94 14.50 -18.88
N LEU A 174 16.72 14.32 -17.57
CA LEU A 174 17.50 14.98 -16.52
C LEU A 174 18.97 14.50 -16.47
N ALA A 175 19.23 13.24 -16.84
CA ALA A 175 20.57 12.68 -16.99
C ALA A 175 21.27 13.13 -18.29
N ASN A 176 20.56 13.87 -19.17
CA ASN A 176 20.98 14.26 -20.52
C ASN A 176 21.15 13.08 -21.51
N ASP A 177 20.53 11.95 -21.21
CA ASP A 177 20.47 10.77 -22.08
C ASP A 177 19.30 10.88 -23.06
N LEU A 178 19.37 11.88 -23.95
CA LEU A 178 18.22 12.34 -24.74
C LEU A 178 17.61 11.26 -25.65
N GLN A 179 18.44 10.41 -26.29
CA GLN A 179 17.93 9.36 -27.17
C GLN A 179 17.11 8.33 -26.38
N TRP A 180 17.66 7.86 -25.24
CA TRP A 180 16.96 6.91 -24.37
C TRP A 180 15.73 7.51 -23.70
N ALA A 181 15.74 8.84 -23.47
CA ALA A 181 14.56 9.55 -22.97
C ALA A 181 13.44 9.57 -24.02
N SER A 182 13.77 9.90 -25.30
CA SER A 182 12.82 9.87 -26.42
C SER A 182 12.16 8.50 -26.57
N ASP A 183 12.96 7.42 -26.50
CA ASP A 183 12.45 6.05 -26.61
C ASP A 183 11.51 5.67 -25.44
N ALA A 184 11.85 6.07 -24.21
CA ALA A 184 11.01 5.82 -23.06
C ALA A 184 9.67 6.58 -23.13
N TYR A 185 9.68 7.85 -23.56
CA TYR A 185 8.45 8.61 -23.80
C TYR A 185 7.62 8.01 -24.94
N ALA A 186 8.27 7.55 -26.03
CA ALA A 186 7.57 6.88 -27.10
C ALA A 186 6.89 5.59 -26.64
N ARG A 187 7.55 4.84 -25.74
CA ARG A 187 6.95 3.65 -25.13
C ARG A 187 5.75 4.00 -24.25
N ALA A 188 5.83 5.07 -23.46
CA ALA A 188 4.71 5.58 -22.67
C ALA A 188 3.52 5.94 -23.56
N LEU A 189 3.75 6.66 -24.66
CA LEU A 189 2.70 7.08 -25.61
C LEU A 189 2.12 5.91 -26.42
N LYS A 190 2.87 4.84 -26.61
CA LYS A 190 2.33 3.61 -27.21
C LYS A 190 1.33 2.92 -26.28
N LEU A 191 1.53 3.02 -24.97
CA LEU A 191 0.64 2.46 -23.95
C LEU A 191 -0.55 3.38 -23.65
N ASP A 192 -0.29 4.69 -23.57
CA ASP A 192 -1.31 5.72 -23.37
C ASP A 192 -1.00 6.95 -24.25
N PRO A 193 -1.61 7.05 -25.46
CA PRO A 193 -1.40 8.18 -26.35
C PRO A 193 -1.83 9.54 -25.78
N THR A 194 -2.66 9.54 -24.73
CA THR A 194 -3.20 10.77 -24.13
C THR A 194 -2.36 11.32 -22.98
N LEU A 195 -1.29 10.60 -22.60
CA LEU A 195 -0.46 10.97 -21.46
C LEU A 195 0.32 12.26 -21.70
N ALA A 196 -0.21 13.37 -21.20
CA ALA A 196 0.28 14.73 -21.46
C ALA A 196 1.76 14.93 -21.07
N ASP A 197 2.20 14.30 -19.96
CA ASP A 197 3.61 14.41 -19.54
C ASP A 197 4.56 13.73 -20.54
N ALA A 198 4.19 12.58 -21.07
CA ALA A 198 4.98 11.92 -22.09
C ALA A 198 4.99 12.68 -23.43
N GLN A 199 3.85 13.28 -23.82
CA GLN A 199 3.78 14.12 -25.02
C GLN A 199 4.73 15.32 -24.91
N ARG A 200 4.67 16.06 -23.80
CA ARG A 200 5.54 17.23 -23.56
C ARG A 200 7.01 16.84 -23.47
N GLY A 201 7.31 15.77 -22.72
CA GLY A 201 8.67 15.28 -22.56
C GLY A 201 9.27 14.85 -23.91
N LYS A 202 8.53 14.05 -24.69
CA LYS A 202 8.98 13.63 -26.02
C LYS A 202 9.23 14.81 -26.96
N GLN A 203 8.31 15.77 -27.03
CA GLN A 203 8.48 16.97 -27.86
C GLN A 203 9.72 17.78 -27.44
N SER A 204 9.94 17.95 -26.12
CA SER A 204 11.12 18.65 -25.60
C SER A 204 12.42 17.97 -26.03
N VAL A 205 12.49 16.66 -25.84
CA VAL A 205 13.69 15.87 -26.15
C VAL A 205 13.96 15.81 -27.64
N ASP A 206 12.94 15.56 -28.47
CA ASP A 206 13.09 15.50 -29.92
C ASP A 206 13.59 16.83 -30.50
N LYS A 207 13.10 17.96 -29.94
CA LYS A 207 13.60 19.29 -30.32
C LYS A 207 15.08 19.49 -29.96
N LYS A 208 15.52 19.01 -28.79
CA LYS A 208 16.92 19.07 -28.37
C LYS A 208 17.81 18.21 -29.28
N LEU A 209 17.34 17.01 -29.67
CA LEU A 209 18.05 16.11 -30.61
C LEU A 209 18.16 16.67 -32.02
N ALA A 210 17.16 17.43 -32.50
CA ALA A 210 17.16 18.02 -33.84
C ALA A 210 17.98 19.33 -33.92
N GLY A 211 18.24 20.00 -32.84
CA GLY A 211 18.96 21.29 -32.78
C GLY A 211 20.41 21.21 -32.32
N GLY A 212 20.93 20.05 -31.98
CA GLY A 212 22.32 19.76 -31.64
C GLY A 212 22.99 19.01 -32.82
#